data_c2acb60a8de2976db04e22e43ffbbf54
#
_entry.id   c2acb60a8de2976db04e22e43ffbbf54
#
_cell.length_a   1.000
_cell.length_b   1.000
_cell.length_c   1.000
_cell.angle_alpha   90.00
_cell.angle_beta   90.00
_cell.angle_gamma   90.00
#
_symmetry.space_group_name_H-M   'P 1'
#
loop_
_entity.id
_entity.type
_entity.pdbx_description
1 polymer ?
#
loop_
_entity_poly.entity_id
_entity_poly.type
_entity_poly.pdbx_seq_one_letter_code
_entity_poly.pdbx_strand_id
1 'polypeptide(L)'
;MSLALARACAACALLFVISAVNAQTRAEPVNPEGELTLARAIDAALRNNPGLLASAYELSAEQARIVQANLRPNPELGVELENFAGSGAARGIDSLETTLSLSQVVELGGKRGLRRAAAEADLDFVTIEQRARELDVLSEVTTRFIDAVAAQERVRFAIQATALAQKTLDAIGARVEAGRSPEAERSRARIAVTRAIIEQRQKESELRAARYALSASWGSLEPAFTTARAELFDLRAVESFQALMDRLERSPDFTRFASETRLREAELRLARVQARPNLTFSVGVRRFEQSDDAALVAGFSMPLPIHDKNQGSIRQAQVRLDQTDALRNAARVRARASLLALYQEMNTDRDRVDSLRNEAMPQAQLALDQTRSGYDRGRFSFLELITVQEELLTLQAAAIDAAADYHRVLSEIERLTSAALTRPASP
;
A
#
# COMPACT_ATOMS: atom_id res chain seq x y z
N MET A 1 16.03 -69.32 -4.37
CA MET A 1 14.94 -68.33 -4.22
C MET A 1 15.40 -67.19 -3.31
N SER A 2 16.50 -66.49 -3.63
CA SER A 2 17.09 -65.42 -2.79
C SER A 2 17.93 -64.37 -3.52
N LEU A 3 17.80 -64.24 -4.82
CA LEU A 3 18.57 -63.24 -5.61
C LEU A 3 17.70 -62.29 -6.45
N ALA A 4 16.38 -62.43 -6.43
CA ALA A 4 15.45 -61.59 -7.21
C ALA A 4 14.86 -60.42 -6.41
N LEU A 5 14.89 -60.44 -5.05
CA LEU A 5 14.35 -59.37 -4.19
C LEU A 5 15.34 -58.20 -3.95
N ALA A 6 16.61 -58.40 -4.18
CA ALA A 6 17.64 -57.37 -3.92
C ALA A 6 17.81 -56.34 -5.05
N ARG A 7 17.21 -56.55 -6.23
CA ARG A 7 17.30 -55.63 -7.38
C ARG A 7 16.16 -54.62 -7.50
N ALA A 8 15.06 -54.79 -6.76
CA ALA A 8 13.93 -53.87 -6.81
C ALA A 8 14.06 -52.67 -5.85
N CYS A 9 14.91 -52.74 -4.82
CA CYS A 9 15.13 -51.63 -3.87
C CYS A 9 16.17 -50.59 -4.28
N ALA A 10 17.01 -50.90 -5.30
CA ALA A 10 18.07 -49.98 -5.73
C ALA A 10 17.62 -48.94 -6.78
N ALA A 11 16.42 -49.05 -7.33
CA ALA A 11 15.90 -48.14 -8.36
C ALA A 11 15.08 -46.95 -7.81
N CYS A 12 14.74 -46.92 -6.53
CA CYS A 12 14.00 -45.83 -5.90
C CYS A 12 14.86 -44.75 -5.22
N ALA A 13 16.17 -44.88 -5.21
CA ALA A 13 17.08 -44.00 -4.45
C ALA A 13 17.76 -42.90 -5.26
N LEU A 14 17.41 -42.67 -6.52
CA LEU A 14 18.16 -41.74 -7.40
C LEU A 14 17.29 -40.73 -8.14
N LEU A 15 16.31 -40.10 -7.43
CA LEU A 15 15.59 -38.91 -7.92
C LEU A 15 15.37 -37.87 -6.81
N PHE A 16 16.36 -37.66 -5.95
CA PHE A 16 16.49 -36.41 -5.22
C PHE A 16 17.30 -35.45 -6.09
N VAL A 17 16.66 -34.88 -7.11
CA VAL A 17 17.15 -33.68 -7.77
C VAL A 17 17.11 -32.56 -6.73
N ILE A 18 18.28 -32.24 -6.21
CA ILE A 18 18.52 -31.02 -5.42
C ILE A 18 18.17 -29.86 -6.35
N SER A 19 16.95 -29.36 -6.20
CA SER A 19 16.59 -28.04 -6.70
C SER A 19 17.47 -27.05 -5.94
N ALA A 20 18.59 -26.65 -6.55
CA ALA A 20 19.36 -25.51 -6.10
C ALA A 20 18.40 -24.30 -6.12
N VAL A 21 17.87 -23.95 -4.95
CA VAL A 21 17.19 -22.68 -4.75
C VAL A 21 18.28 -21.65 -5.04
N ASN A 22 18.21 -21.04 -6.23
CA ASN A 22 18.92 -19.82 -6.54
C ASN A 22 18.39 -18.80 -5.51
N ALA A 23 19.08 -18.64 -4.40
CA ALA A 23 18.99 -17.48 -3.56
C ALA A 23 19.40 -16.31 -4.45
N GLN A 24 18.43 -15.69 -5.11
CA GLN A 24 18.64 -14.40 -5.75
C GLN A 24 19.17 -13.49 -4.65
N THR A 25 20.45 -13.16 -4.71
CA THR A 25 21.06 -12.11 -3.91
C THR A 25 20.21 -10.86 -4.11
N ARG A 26 19.38 -10.58 -3.12
CA ARG A 26 18.56 -9.37 -3.08
C ARG A 26 19.54 -8.21 -3.18
N ALA A 27 19.52 -7.47 -4.27
CA ALA A 27 20.30 -6.25 -4.39
C ALA A 27 20.02 -5.38 -3.15
N GLU A 28 21.07 -4.88 -2.51
CA GLU A 28 20.88 -3.98 -1.38
C GLU A 28 19.97 -2.83 -1.82
N PRO A 29 18.98 -2.46 -0.97
CA PRO A 29 18.06 -1.39 -1.32
C PRO A 29 18.87 -0.12 -1.62
N VAL A 30 18.63 0.49 -2.78
CA VAL A 30 19.27 1.75 -3.16
C VAL A 30 18.86 2.81 -2.16
N ASN A 31 19.77 3.17 -1.26
CA ASN A 31 19.57 4.24 -0.29
C ASN A 31 20.13 5.54 -0.89
N PRO A 32 19.28 6.51 -1.29
CA PRO A 32 19.74 7.75 -1.91
C PRO A 32 20.68 8.53 -0.98
N GLU A 33 21.85 8.91 -1.48
CA GLU A 33 22.84 9.71 -0.77
C GLU A 33 22.83 11.17 -1.22
N GLY A 34 23.34 12.07 -0.35
CA GLY A 34 23.50 13.49 -0.67
C GLY A 34 22.19 14.26 -0.69
N GLU A 35 22.00 15.11 -1.70
CA GLU A 35 20.78 15.89 -1.89
C GLU A 35 19.67 15.01 -2.50
N LEU A 36 18.53 14.96 -1.83
CA LEU A 36 17.36 14.17 -2.22
C LEU A 36 16.31 15.06 -2.89
N THR A 37 15.94 14.74 -4.13
CA THR A 37 14.76 15.30 -4.81
C THR A 37 13.56 14.37 -4.69
N LEU A 38 12.33 14.90 -4.84
CA LEU A 38 11.11 14.09 -4.82
C LEU A 38 11.16 12.95 -5.85
N ALA A 39 11.66 13.23 -7.07
CA ALA A 39 11.78 12.20 -8.11
C ALA A 39 12.70 11.04 -7.71
N ARG A 40 13.83 11.33 -7.03
CA ARG A 40 14.73 10.29 -6.51
C ARG A 40 14.12 9.50 -5.36
N ALA A 41 13.36 10.16 -4.49
CA ALA A 41 12.65 9.49 -3.40
C ALA A 41 11.57 8.53 -3.93
N ILE A 42 10.80 8.97 -4.93
CA ILE A 42 9.80 8.17 -5.62
C ILE A 42 10.45 6.95 -6.31
N ASP A 43 11.53 7.15 -7.09
CA ASP A 43 12.22 6.05 -7.78
C ASP A 43 12.75 5.00 -6.78
N ALA A 44 13.35 5.44 -5.67
CA ALA A 44 13.82 4.56 -4.60
C ALA A 44 12.66 3.76 -3.98
N ALA A 45 11.53 4.40 -3.71
CA ALA A 45 10.36 3.75 -3.12
C ALA A 45 9.71 2.75 -4.09
N LEU A 46 9.50 3.12 -5.35
CA LEU A 46 8.91 2.21 -6.34
C LEU A 46 9.74 0.92 -6.54
N ARG A 47 11.07 1.02 -6.42
CA ARG A 47 11.96 -0.14 -6.57
C ARG A 47 12.08 -1.00 -5.32
N ASN A 48 12.03 -0.39 -4.13
CA ASN A 48 12.45 -1.07 -2.91
C ASN A 48 11.38 -1.07 -1.80
N ASN A 49 10.20 -0.46 -2.01
CA ASN A 49 9.16 -0.45 -1.00
C ASN A 49 8.74 -1.88 -0.62
N PRO A 50 8.84 -2.29 0.65
CA PRO A 50 8.52 -3.65 1.07
C PRO A 50 7.07 -4.06 0.78
N GLY A 51 6.11 -3.10 0.83
CA GLY A 51 4.70 -3.35 0.53
C GLY A 51 4.48 -3.64 -0.96
N LEU A 52 5.15 -2.91 -1.87
CA LEU A 52 5.09 -3.19 -3.31
C LEU A 52 5.74 -4.52 -3.67
N LEU A 53 6.85 -4.87 -3.02
CA LEU A 53 7.47 -6.18 -3.19
C LEU A 53 6.54 -7.30 -2.73
N ALA A 54 5.84 -7.14 -1.61
CA ALA A 54 4.85 -8.11 -1.14
C ALA A 54 3.69 -8.27 -2.15
N SER A 55 3.18 -7.18 -2.71
CA SER A 55 2.11 -7.24 -3.72
C SER A 55 2.53 -7.88 -5.05
N ALA A 56 3.81 -7.81 -5.42
CA ALA A 56 4.34 -8.54 -6.57
C ALA A 56 4.28 -10.08 -6.38
N TYR A 57 4.50 -10.56 -5.15
CA TYR A 57 4.29 -11.98 -4.83
C TYR A 57 2.80 -12.36 -4.87
N GLU A 58 1.89 -11.49 -4.49
CA GLU A 58 0.45 -11.69 -4.62
C GLU A 58 0.05 -11.92 -6.09
N LEU A 59 0.54 -11.09 -7.01
CA LEU A 59 0.32 -11.30 -8.46
C LEU A 59 0.88 -12.65 -8.94
N SER A 60 2.07 -13.02 -8.48
CA SER A 60 2.68 -14.30 -8.82
C SER A 60 1.86 -15.49 -8.30
N ALA A 61 1.26 -15.35 -7.11
CA ALA A 61 0.37 -16.35 -6.53
C ALA A 61 -0.93 -16.51 -7.36
N GLU A 62 -1.53 -15.39 -7.82
CA GLU A 62 -2.71 -15.44 -8.68
C GLU A 62 -2.40 -16.03 -10.06
N GLN A 63 -1.21 -15.78 -10.63
CA GLN A 63 -0.76 -16.45 -11.84
C GLN A 63 -0.65 -17.97 -11.65
N ALA A 64 -0.09 -18.42 -10.53
CA ALA A 64 -0.02 -19.85 -10.20
C ALA A 64 -1.43 -20.45 -10.00
N ARG A 65 -2.37 -19.69 -9.45
CA ARG A 65 -3.78 -20.09 -9.31
C ARG A 65 -4.48 -20.33 -10.65
N ILE A 66 -4.15 -19.54 -11.69
CA ILE A 66 -4.64 -19.79 -13.07
C ILE A 66 -4.17 -21.15 -13.57
N VAL A 67 -2.89 -21.50 -13.33
CA VAL A 67 -2.35 -22.81 -13.69
C VAL A 67 -3.14 -23.90 -12.99
N GLN A 68 -3.34 -23.82 -11.67
CA GLN A 68 -4.11 -24.79 -10.89
C GLN A 68 -5.56 -24.89 -11.36
N ALA A 69 -6.22 -23.76 -11.63
CA ALA A 69 -7.60 -23.73 -12.10
C ALA A 69 -7.79 -24.42 -13.47
N ASN A 70 -6.74 -24.49 -14.27
CA ASN A 70 -6.75 -25.12 -15.59
C ASN A 70 -6.42 -26.63 -15.56
N LEU A 71 -6.10 -27.21 -14.41
CA LEU A 71 -5.83 -28.65 -14.33
C LEU A 71 -7.09 -29.48 -14.43
N ARG A 72 -6.95 -30.69 -14.98
CA ARG A 72 -7.99 -31.72 -14.94
C ARG A 72 -7.89 -32.48 -13.62
N PRO A 73 -8.99 -33.06 -13.13
CA PRO A 73 -8.91 -34.03 -12.03
C PRO A 73 -7.96 -35.17 -12.37
N ASN A 74 -7.17 -35.60 -11.39
CA ASN A 74 -6.28 -36.75 -11.57
C ASN A 74 -7.08 -38.04 -11.72
N PRO A 75 -6.55 -39.05 -12.45
CA PRO A 75 -7.08 -40.40 -12.37
C PRO A 75 -6.85 -41.01 -10.97
N GLU A 76 -7.76 -41.86 -10.55
CA GLU A 76 -7.70 -42.53 -9.26
C GLU A 76 -7.51 -44.03 -9.48
N LEU A 77 -6.52 -44.63 -8.79
CA LEU A 77 -6.29 -46.05 -8.76
C LEU A 77 -7.04 -46.64 -7.54
N GLY A 78 -7.96 -47.55 -7.78
CA GLY A 78 -8.71 -48.22 -6.76
C GLY A 78 -8.35 -49.71 -6.65
N VAL A 79 -8.31 -50.24 -5.45
CA VAL A 79 -8.29 -51.68 -5.16
C VAL A 79 -9.47 -52.01 -4.32
N GLU A 80 -10.28 -52.94 -4.77
CA GLU A 80 -11.47 -53.38 -4.09
C GLU A 80 -11.36 -54.89 -3.80
N LEU A 81 -11.63 -55.30 -2.56
CA LEU A 81 -11.60 -56.67 -2.11
C LEU A 81 -13.01 -57.02 -1.65
N GLU A 82 -13.62 -58.06 -2.28
CA GLU A 82 -14.96 -58.48 -2.03
C GLU A 82 -15.00 -59.96 -1.66
N ASN A 83 -16.09 -60.44 -1.07
CA ASN A 83 -16.35 -61.82 -0.77
C ASN A 83 -15.31 -62.53 0.13
N PHE A 84 -14.76 -61.82 1.13
CA PHE A 84 -13.81 -62.37 2.09
C PHE A 84 -14.35 -62.30 3.52
N ALA A 85 -13.88 -63.22 4.37
CA ALA A 85 -14.25 -63.28 5.81
C ALA A 85 -15.76 -63.41 6.11
N GLY A 86 -16.55 -63.88 5.17
CA GLY A 86 -18.00 -64.10 5.30
C GLY A 86 -18.37 -65.50 5.86
N SER A 87 -19.61 -65.93 5.64
CA SER A 87 -20.15 -67.22 6.00
C SER A 87 -20.58 -68.03 4.77
N GLY A 88 -20.72 -69.32 4.90
CA GLY A 88 -21.11 -70.21 3.79
C GLY A 88 -20.05 -70.25 2.68
N ALA A 89 -20.45 -69.99 1.44
CA ALA A 89 -19.55 -69.93 0.29
C ALA A 89 -18.51 -68.85 0.32
N ALA A 90 -18.71 -67.75 1.08
CA ALA A 90 -17.76 -66.61 1.26
C ALA A 90 -16.89 -66.77 2.52
N ARG A 91 -16.72 -67.98 3.05
CA ARG A 91 -15.92 -68.23 4.24
C ARG A 91 -14.42 -68.18 3.91
N GLY A 92 -13.66 -67.39 4.70
CA GLY A 92 -12.23 -67.27 4.52
C GLY A 92 -11.90 -66.37 3.32
N ILE A 93 -10.97 -66.84 2.49
CA ILE A 93 -10.49 -66.13 1.27
C ILE A 93 -10.77 -66.94 -0.01
N ASP A 94 -11.44 -68.08 0.11
CA ASP A 94 -11.64 -69.01 -1.02
C ASP A 94 -12.52 -68.41 -2.14
N SER A 95 -13.38 -67.45 -1.80
CA SER A 95 -14.24 -66.73 -2.75
C SER A 95 -13.80 -65.29 -2.93
N LEU A 96 -12.56 -64.93 -2.53
CA LEU A 96 -12.07 -63.57 -2.64
C LEU A 96 -12.08 -63.09 -4.10
N GLU A 97 -12.66 -61.95 -4.32
CA GLU A 97 -12.58 -61.20 -5.55
C GLU A 97 -11.70 -59.96 -5.32
N THR A 98 -10.67 -59.79 -6.16
CA THR A 98 -9.78 -58.64 -6.13
C THR A 98 -9.95 -57.85 -7.41
N THR A 99 -10.44 -56.60 -7.31
CA THR A 99 -10.58 -55.71 -8.45
C THR A 99 -9.54 -54.61 -8.35
N LEU A 100 -8.71 -54.51 -9.39
CA LEU A 100 -7.84 -53.34 -9.59
C LEU A 100 -8.47 -52.47 -10.68
N SER A 101 -8.78 -51.21 -10.37
CA SER A 101 -9.48 -50.33 -11.28
C SER A 101 -8.75 -48.95 -11.40
N LEU A 102 -8.85 -48.33 -12.57
CA LEU A 102 -8.48 -46.97 -12.82
C LEU A 102 -9.73 -46.16 -13.15
N SER A 103 -10.00 -45.10 -12.41
CA SER A 103 -11.13 -44.22 -12.63
C SER A 103 -10.70 -42.82 -13.02
N GLN A 104 -11.50 -42.16 -13.88
CA GLN A 104 -11.27 -40.80 -14.35
C GLN A 104 -12.57 -40.00 -14.27
N VAL A 105 -12.49 -38.84 -13.59
CA VAL A 105 -13.57 -37.86 -13.57
C VAL A 105 -13.50 -37.00 -14.85
N VAL A 106 -14.61 -36.95 -15.57
CA VAL A 106 -14.82 -36.08 -16.72
C VAL A 106 -15.77 -34.97 -16.30
N GLU A 107 -15.24 -33.76 -16.25
CA GLU A 107 -16.02 -32.57 -15.91
C GLU A 107 -16.91 -32.14 -17.09
N LEU A 108 -18.23 -32.11 -16.84
CA LEU A 108 -19.18 -31.67 -17.86
C LEU A 108 -19.46 -30.17 -17.77
N GLY A 109 -19.92 -29.58 -18.88
CA GLY A 109 -20.37 -28.19 -18.93
C GLY A 109 -19.26 -27.15 -19.03
N GLY A 110 -18.02 -27.57 -19.27
CA GLY A 110 -16.91 -26.62 -19.43
C GLY A 110 -16.39 -26.03 -18.12
N LYS A 111 -16.61 -26.72 -16.98
CA LYS A 111 -16.19 -26.27 -15.63
C LYS A 111 -14.73 -25.80 -15.57
N ARG A 112 -13.81 -26.56 -16.17
CA ARG A 112 -12.38 -26.18 -16.22
C ARG A 112 -12.17 -24.82 -16.88
N GLY A 113 -12.79 -24.57 -18.05
CA GLY A 113 -12.68 -23.31 -18.75
C GLY A 113 -13.24 -22.14 -17.92
N LEU A 114 -14.36 -22.36 -17.21
CA LEU A 114 -14.97 -21.34 -16.37
C LEU A 114 -14.18 -21.11 -15.07
N ARG A 115 -13.54 -22.14 -14.48
CA ARG A 115 -12.60 -21.95 -13.36
C ARG A 115 -11.41 -21.10 -13.77
N ARG A 116 -10.83 -21.41 -14.94
CA ARG A 116 -9.73 -20.64 -15.50
C ARG A 116 -10.16 -19.18 -15.76
N ALA A 117 -11.32 -18.96 -16.39
CA ALA A 117 -11.81 -17.61 -16.67
C ALA A 117 -12.09 -16.80 -15.39
N ALA A 118 -12.56 -17.46 -14.30
CA ALA A 118 -12.71 -16.80 -13.02
C ALA A 118 -11.36 -16.41 -12.40
N ALA A 119 -10.35 -17.30 -12.47
CA ALA A 119 -9.01 -17.00 -11.98
C ALA A 119 -8.30 -15.92 -12.82
N GLU A 120 -8.53 -15.86 -14.14
CA GLU A 120 -8.02 -14.80 -15.01
C GLU A 120 -8.67 -13.44 -14.68
N ALA A 121 -9.98 -13.42 -14.43
CA ALA A 121 -10.68 -12.20 -14.01
C ALA A 121 -10.23 -11.73 -12.61
N ASP A 122 -9.85 -12.64 -11.72
CA ASP A 122 -9.29 -12.33 -10.40
C ASP A 122 -7.89 -11.69 -10.53
N LEU A 123 -7.02 -12.25 -11.38
CA LEU A 123 -5.72 -11.64 -11.69
C LEU A 123 -5.87 -10.22 -12.26
N ASP A 124 -6.83 -10.00 -13.16
CA ASP A 124 -7.14 -8.66 -13.70
C ASP A 124 -7.56 -7.70 -12.58
N PHE A 125 -8.39 -8.16 -11.65
CA PHE A 125 -8.83 -7.35 -10.51
C PHE A 125 -7.65 -7.01 -9.58
N VAL A 126 -6.86 -8.00 -9.16
CA VAL A 126 -5.66 -7.81 -8.32
C VAL A 126 -4.63 -6.89 -8.99
N THR A 127 -4.49 -6.97 -10.33
CA THR A 127 -3.59 -6.08 -11.09
C THR A 127 -4.01 -4.60 -10.98
N ILE A 128 -5.30 -4.32 -10.98
CA ILE A 128 -5.79 -2.94 -10.80
C ILE A 128 -5.63 -2.49 -9.34
N GLU A 129 -5.87 -3.38 -8.37
CA GLU A 129 -5.60 -3.08 -6.97
C GLU A 129 -4.13 -2.78 -6.70
N GLN A 130 -3.21 -3.49 -7.36
CA GLN A 130 -1.79 -3.18 -7.26
C GLN A 130 -1.47 -1.76 -7.75
N ARG A 131 -2.07 -1.31 -8.86
CA ARG A 131 -1.91 0.07 -9.34
C ARG A 131 -2.41 1.10 -8.33
N ALA A 132 -3.51 0.81 -7.63
CA ALA A 132 -3.99 1.68 -6.55
C ALA A 132 -2.98 1.73 -5.40
N ARG A 133 -2.40 0.58 -4.99
CA ARG A 133 -1.33 0.52 -3.96
C ARG A 133 -0.07 1.28 -4.38
N GLU A 134 0.30 1.25 -5.65
CA GLU A 134 1.41 2.06 -6.19
C GLU A 134 1.14 3.56 -5.99
N LEU A 135 -0.08 4.02 -6.26
CA LEU A 135 -0.48 5.41 -6.02
C LEU A 135 -0.48 5.76 -4.52
N ASP A 136 -0.88 4.83 -3.65
CA ASP A 136 -0.81 5.01 -2.19
C ASP A 136 0.64 5.23 -1.74
N VAL A 137 1.57 4.40 -2.22
CA VAL A 137 3.00 4.53 -1.93
C VAL A 137 3.56 5.85 -2.46
N LEU A 138 3.17 6.27 -3.67
CA LEU A 138 3.58 7.56 -4.25
C LEU A 138 3.11 8.74 -3.39
N SER A 139 1.85 8.74 -2.96
CA SER A 139 1.30 9.77 -2.08
C SER A 139 2.01 9.78 -0.71
N GLU A 140 2.23 8.61 -0.12
CA GLU A 140 2.93 8.48 1.16
C GLU A 140 4.36 9.02 1.08
N VAL A 141 5.13 8.66 0.04
CA VAL A 141 6.49 9.17 -0.17
C VAL A 141 6.48 10.67 -0.36
N THR A 142 5.54 11.19 -1.15
CA THR A 142 5.41 12.63 -1.40
C THR A 142 5.11 13.38 -0.10
N THR A 143 4.17 12.89 0.70
CA THR A 143 3.82 13.48 2.00
C THR A 143 5.02 13.48 2.95
N ARG A 144 5.71 12.35 3.10
CA ARG A 144 6.92 12.24 3.95
C ARG A 144 8.07 13.11 3.46
N PHE A 145 8.20 13.27 2.14
CA PHE A 145 9.18 14.18 1.55
C PHE A 145 8.86 15.63 1.88
N ILE A 146 7.60 16.05 1.76
CA ILE A 146 7.12 17.39 2.16
C ILE A 146 7.36 17.61 3.65
N ASP A 147 7.08 16.61 4.50
CA ASP A 147 7.34 16.68 5.94
C ASP A 147 8.81 16.90 6.25
N ALA A 148 9.71 16.23 5.54
CA ALA A 148 11.14 16.41 5.71
C ALA A 148 11.60 17.81 5.26
N VAL A 149 11.08 18.34 4.14
CA VAL A 149 11.33 19.70 3.67
C VAL A 149 10.81 20.73 4.67
N ALA A 150 9.57 20.58 5.13
CA ALA A 150 8.98 21.48 6.13
C ALA A 150 9.76 21.46 7.45
N ALA A 151 10.20 20.28 7.90
CA ALA A 151 11.03 20.15 9.10
C ALA A 151 12.40 20.85 8.93
N GLN A 152 13.02 20.79 7.75
CA GLN A 152 14.25 21.54 7.45
C GLN A 152 14.02 23.04 7.53
N GLU A 153 12.92 23.54 6.96
CA GLU A 153 12.55 24.95 7.03
C GLU A 153 12.33 25.40 8.49
N ARG A 154 11.63 24.58 9.29
CA ARG A 154 11.42 24.87 10.72
C ARG A 154 12.74 24.91 11.51
N VAL A 155 13.69 24.02 11.23
CA VAL A 155 15.03 24.08 11.85
C VAL A 155 15.77 25.34 11.44
N ARG A 156 15.78 25.68 10.13
CA ARG A 156 16.40 26.92 9.63
C ARG A 156 15.82 28.15 10.33
N PHE A 157 14.51 28.18 10.45
CA PHE A 157 13.79 29.24 11.13
C PHE A 157 14.14 29.30 12.64
N ALA A 158 14.16 28.17 13.35
CA ALA A 158 14.48 28.12 14.78
C ALA A 158 15.93 28.57 15.07
N ILE A 159 16.89 28.29 14.17
CA ILE A 159 18.25 28.81 14.24
C ILE A 159 18.26 30.32 14.15
N GLN A 160 17.50 30.92 13.19
CA GLN A 160 17.39 32.37 13.04
C GLN A 160 16.71 33.00 14.26
N ALA A 161 15.68 32.39 14.80
CA ALA A 161 14.99 32.84 16.01
C ALA A 161 15.93 32.85 17.25
N THR A 162 16.75 31.78 17.40
CA THR A 162 17.75 31.70 18.46
C THR A 162 18.81 32.79 18.32
N ALA A 163 19.31 33.01 17.11
CA ALA A 163 20.29 34.09 16.84
C ALA A 163 19.71 35.49 17.12
N LEU A 164 18.42 35.70 16.79
CA LEU A 164 17.73 36.94 17.07
C LEU A 164 17.56 37.20 18.57
N ALA A 165 17.13 36.17 19.30
CA ALA A 165 17.00 36.24 20.77
C ALA A 165 18.36 36.54 21.44
N GLN A 166 19.46 35.93 20.97
CA GLN A 166 20.79 36.19 21.48
C GLN A 166 21.23 37.66 21.23
N LYS A 167 21.02 38.18 19.99
CA LYS A 167 21.30 39.58 19.68
C LYS A 167 20.52 40.56 20.58
N THR A 168 19.27 40.19 20.90
CA THR A 168 18.41 40.95 21.81
C THR A 168 18.99 40.96 23.22
N LEU A 169 19.41 39.77 23.73
CA LEU A 169 20.06 39.66 25.03
C LEU A 169 21.33 40.50 25.13
N ASP A 170 22.19 40.47 24.11
CA ASP A 170 23.44 41.21 24.07
C ASP A 170 23.20 42.74 24.10
N ALA A 171 22.22 43.22 23.28
CA ALA A 171 21.81 44.62 23.27
C ALA A 171 21.26 45.07 24.62
N ILE A 172 20.44 44.26 25.29
CA ILE A 172 19.91 44.58 26.61
C ILE A 172 21.00 44.55 27.68
N GLY A 173 21.94 43.59 27.61
CA GLY A 173 23.06 43.50 28.51
C GLY A 173 23.88 44.80 28.50
N ALA A 174 24.24 45.32 27.33
CA ALA A 174 24.94 46.59 27.17
C ALA A 174 24.15 47.79 27.74
N ARG A 175 22.82 47.82 27.63
CA ARG A 175 21.98 48.89 28.21
C ARG A 175 21.90 48.81 29.72
N VAL A 176 21.83 47.60 30.30
CA VAL A 176 21.85 47.40 31.76
C VAL A 176 23.18 47.86 32.33
N GLU A 177 24.31 47.51 31.71
CA GLU A 177 25.66 47.95 32.13
C GLU A 177 25.81 49.44 32.05
N ALA A 178 25.16 50.10 31.08
CA ALA A 178 25.12 51.57 30.96
C ALA A 178 24.11 52.24 31.91
N GLY A 179 23.40 51.48 32.78
CA GLY A 179 22.37 52.01 33.67
C GLY A 179 21.08 52.48 33.00
N ARG A 180 20.84 52.05 31.72
CA ARG A 180 19.70 52.50 30.89
C ARG A 180 18.53 51.53 30.88
N SER A 181 18.69 50.33 31.44
CA SER A 181 17.66 49.29 31.56
C SER A 181 17.78 48.55 32.89
N PRO A 182 16.68 48.09 33.48
CA PRO A 182 16.72 47.33 34.72
C PRO A 182 17.19 45.86 34.49
N GLU A 183 17.81 45.25 35.48
CA GLU A 183 18.30 43.86 35.45
C GLU A 183 17.18 42.84 35.11
N ALA A 184 15.94 43.17 35.47
CA ALA A 184 14.77 42.33 35.12
C ALA A 184 14.60 42.15 33.58
N GLU A 185 14.96 43.13 32.75
CA GLU A 185 14.90 43.00 31.29
C GLU A 185 15.96 42.02 30.79
N ARG A 186 17.20 42.07 31.34
CA ARG A 186 18.26 41.09 31.02
C ARG A 186 17.86 39.67 31.41
N SER A 187 17.20 39.48 32.56
CA SER A 187 16.73 38.20 32.99
C SER A 187 15.64 37.66 32.05
N ARG A 188 14.70 38.49 31.60
CA ARG A 188 13.65 38.12 30.63
C ARG A 188 14.24 37.75 29.26
N ALA A 189 15.23 38.52 28.77
CA ALA A 189 15.92 38.24 27.53
C ALA A 189 16.67 36.88 27.60
N ARG A 190 17.31 36.59 28.77
CA ARG A 190 17.96 35.27 28.99
C ARG A 190 16.97 34.12 28.96
N ILE A 191 15.77 34.27 29.52
CA ILE A 191 14.69 33.29 29.43
C ILE A 191 14.28 33.09 27.96
N ALA A 192 14.13 34.16 27.17
CA ALA A 192 13.79 34.07 25.74
C ALA A 192 14.84 33.27 24.94
N VAL A 193 16.15 33.51 25.18
CA VAL A 193 17.22 32.73 24.56
C VAL A 193 17.12 31.26 24.95
N THR A 194 16.91 30.95 26.22
CA THR A 194 16.79 29.56 26.68
C THR A 194 15.63 28.85 26.02
N ARG A 195 14.46 29.51 25.88
CA ARG A 195 13.28 28.97 25.17
C ARG A 195 13.60 28.73 23.69
N ALA A 196 14.23 29.69 23.01
CA ALA A 196 14.60 29.53 21.61
C ALA A 196 15.57 28.34 21.38
N ILE A 197 16.53 28.12 22.26
CA ILE A 197 17.45 26.97 22.20
C ILE A 197 16.69 25.65 22.41
N ILE A 198 15.74 25.59 23.33
CA ILE A 198 14.92 24.40 23.56
C ILE A 198 14.09 24.10 22.31
N GLU A 199 13.44 25.10 21.74
CA GLU A 199 12.65 24.97 20.49
C GLU A 199 13.52 24.52 19.32
N GLN A 200 14.70 25.11 19.13
CA GLN A 200 15.64 24.69 18.10
C GLN A 200 15.99 23.20 18.22
N ARG A 201 16.35 22.73 19.41
CA ARG A 201 16.67 21.30 19.66
C ARG A 201 15.49 20.39 19.38
N GLN A 202 14.28 20.85 19.70
CA GLN A 202 13.07 20.12 19.38
C GLN A 202 12.89 19.98 17.86
N LYS A 203 13.03 21.08 17.10
CA LYS A 203 12.92 21.04 15.62
C LYS A 203 14.01 20.20 14.96
N GLU A 204 15.22 20.20 15.49
CA GLU A 204 16.30 19.31 15.04
C GLU A 204 15.94 17.82 15.29
N SER A 205 15.29 17.52 16.39
CA SER A 205 14.79 16.15 16.67
C SER A 205 13.66 15.75 15.73
N GLU A 206 12.70 16.65 15.47
CA GLU A 206 11.61 16.46 14.51
C GLU A 206 12.15 16.22 13.09
N LEU A 207 13.17 16.96 12.67
CA LEU A 207 13.83 16.75 11.37
C LEU A 207 14.48 15.35 11.28
N ARG A 208 15.18 14.92 12.33
CA ARG A 208 15.73 13.57 12.35
C ARG A 208 14.63 12.54 12.17
N ALA A 209 13.53 12.64 12.93
CA ALA A 209 12.41 11.71 12.83
C ALA A 209 11.79 11.71 11.42
N ALA A 210 11.59 12.87 10.80
CA ALA A 210 11.07 13.00 9.44
C ALA A 210 11.98 12.34 8.40
N ARG A 211 13.31 12.45 8.54
CA ARG A 211 14.27 11.77 7.66
C ARG A 211 14.17 10.24 7.76
N TYR A 212 14.07 9.71 8.98
CA TYR A 212 13.88 8.27 9.21
C TYR A 212 12.54 7.79 8.64
N ALA A 213 11.45 8.53 8.85
CA ALA A 213 10.15 8.22 8.29
C ALA A 213 10.17 8.19 6.76
N LEU A 214 10.87 9.13 6.12
CA LEU A 214 11.01 9.17 4.67
C LEU A 214 11.85 7.98 4.16
N SER A 215 12.99 7.66 4.80
CA SER A 215 13.85 6.55 4.38
C SER A 215 13.16 5.19 4.53
N ALA A 216 12.25 5.03 5.48
CA ALA A 216 11.44 3.83 5.64
C ALA A 216 10.55 3.55 4.42
N SER A 217 10.20 4.55 3.61
CA SER A 217 9.38 4.39 2.40
C SER A 217 10.03 3.50 1.35
N TRP A 218 11.34 3.39 1.33
CA TRP A 218 12.10 2.46 0.46
C TRP A 218 12.81 1.36 1.25
N GLY A 219 12.34 1.08 2.49
CA GLY A 219 12.84 -0.03 3.29
C GLY A 219 14.23 0.20 3.90
N SER A 220 14.75 1.42 3.91
CA SER A 220 15.99 1.74 4.60
C SER A 220 15.74 2.04 6.08
N LEU A 221 16.58 1.47 6.95
CA LEU A 221 16.53 1.70 8.40
C LEU A 221 17.19 3.04 8.79
N GLU A 222 18.08 3.57 7.95
CA GLU A 222 18.81 4.81 8.22
C GLU A 222 18.84 5.70 6.97
N PRO A 223 18.59 7.02 7.13
CA PRO A 223 18.66 7.94 6.00
C PRO A 223 20.13 8.20 5.60
N ALA A 224 20.48 7.96 4.33
CA ALA A 224 21.79 8.33 3.78
C ALA A 224 21.80 9.73 3.14
N PHE A 225 20.63 10.31 2.86
CA PHE A 225 20.54 11.67 2.32
C PHE A 225 20.78 12.74 3.40
N THR A 226 21.37 13.85 2.99
CA THR A 226 21.68 14.98 3.89
C THR A 226 20.58 16.02 3.93
N THR A 227 19.98 16.34 2.77
CA THR A 227 18.95 17.37 2.60
C THR A 227 17.89 16.91 1.62
N ALA A 228 16.63 17.30 1.87
CA ALA A 228 15.54 17.18 0.91
C ALA A 228 15.35 18.53 0.22
N ARG A 229 15.41 18.57 -1.13
CA ARG A 229 15.31 19.80 -1.90
C ARG A 229 13.97 19.96 -2.55
N ALA A 230 13.24 21.00 -2.13
CA ALA A 230 12.03 21.49 -2.78
C ALA A 230 11.81 22.96 -2.41
N GLU A 231 11.06 23.66 -3.25
CA GLU A 231 10.58 25.02 -2.99
C GLU A 231 9.23 24.96 -2.29
N LEU A 232 9.23 24.97 -0.95
CA LEU A 232 8.01 24.78 -0.14
C LEU A 232 6.94 25.85 -0.45
N PHE A 233 7.33 27.04 -0.85
CA PHE A 233 6.43 28.16 -1.14
C PHE A 233 6.09 28.32 -2.64
N ASP A 234 6.47 27.36 -3.48
CA ASP A 234 6.03 27.30 -4.88
C ASP A 234 4.67 26.58 -4.94
N LEU A 235 3.58 27.36 -4.76
CA LEU A 235 2.21 26.85 -4.74
C LEU A 235 1.67 26.82 -6.17
N ARG A 236 1.72 25.66 -6.81
CA ARG A 236 1.27 25.47 -8.18
C ARG A 236 -0.24 25.65 -8.31
N ALA A 237 -0.68 26.25 -9.42
CA ALA A 237 -2.09 26.30 -9.75
C ALA A 237 -2.64 24.88 -10.01
N VAL A 238 -3.76 24.55 -9.41
CA VAL A 238 -4.44 23.28 -9.57
C VAL A 238 -5.58 23.41 -10.58
N GLU A 239 -5.88 22.31 -11.27
CA GLU A 239 -6.99 22.24 -12.22
C GLU A 239 -8.33 22.55 -11.54
N SER A 240 -9.34 22.88 -12.35
CA SER A 240 -10.69 23.10 -11.82
C SER A 240 -11.27 21.86 -11.17
N PHE A 241 -12.14 22.05 -10.18
CA PHE A 241 -12.82 20.94 -9.49
C PHE A 241 -13.50 19.97 -10.47
N GLN A 242 -14.08 20.48 -11.57
CA GLN A 242 -14.73 19.63 -12.56
C GLN A 242 -13.71 18.73 -13.29
N ALA A 243 -12.55 19.26 -13.66
CA ALA A 243 -11.50 18.46 -14.30
C ALA A 243 -10.96 17.37 -13.36
N LEU A 244 -10.82 17.67 -12.06
CA LEU A 244 -10.45 16.69 -11.04
C LEU A 244 -11.51 15.61 -10.86
N MET A 245 -12.80 15.95 -10.92
CA MET A 245 -13.90 14.98 -10.90
C MET A 245 -13.87 14.04 -12.09
N ASP A 246 -13.59 14.55 -13.29
CA ASP A 246 -13.50 13.72 -14.50
C ASP A 246 -12.29 12.75 -14.44
N ARG A 247 -11.23 13.15 -13.78
CA ARG A 247 -10.06 12.28 -13.49
C ARG A 247 -10.38 11.23 -12.44
N LEU A 248 -11.05 11.63 -11.36
CA LEU A 248 -11.45 10.72 -10.28
C LEU A 248 -12.22 9.51 -10.82
N GLU A 249 -13.15 9.71 -11.76
CA GLU A 249 -13.93 8.62 -12.37
C GLU A 249 -13.08 7.65 -13.21
N ARG A 250 -11.89 8.06 -13.64
CA ARG A 250 -10.93 7.23 -14.42
C ARG A 250 -9.82 6.64 -13.57
N SER A 251 -9.78 6.96 -12.28
CA SER A 251 -8.74 6.47 -11.37
C SER A 251 -8.84 4.95 -11.14
N PRO A 252 -7.76 4.27 -10.73
CA PRO A 252 -7.78 2.86 -10.37
C PRO A 252 -8.83 2.53 -9.31
N ASP A 253 -9.10 3.44 -8.37
CA ASP A 253 -10.12 3.27 -7.33
C ASP A 253 -11.54 3.10 -7.91
N PHE A 254 -11.81 3.64 -9.11
CA PHE A 254 -13.09 3.46 -9.80
C PHE A 254 -13.04 2.39 -10.88
N THR A 255 -11.94 2.28 -11.62
CA THR A 255 -11.81 1.26 -12.66
C THR A 255 -11.78 -0.15 -12.09
N ARG A 256 -11.35 -0.32 -10.83
CA ARG A 256 -11.42 -1.62 -10.11
C ARG A 256 -12.83 -2.19 -10.06
N PHE A 257 -13.89 -1.37 -9.93
CA PHE A 257 -15.27 -1.85 -9.88
C PHE A 257 -15.70 -2.52 -11.19
N ALA A 258 -15.22 -2.04 -12.33
CA ALA A 258 -15.48 -2.70 -13.61
C ALA A 258 -14.77 -4.06 -13.69
N SER A 259 -13.59 -4.19 -13.13
CA SER A 259 -12.85 -5.47 -13.06
C SER A 259 -13.50 -6.41 -12.05
N GLU A 260 -13.91 -5.90 -10.90
CA GLU A 260 -14.64 -6.68 -9.89
C GLU A 260 -15.97 -7.20 -10.46
N THR A 261 -16.73 -6.39 -11.20
CA THR A 261 -17.95 -6.85 -11.89
C THR A 261 -17.65 -8.03 -12.79
N ARG A 262 -16.60 -7.96 -13.64
CA ARG A 262 -16.19 -9.09 -14.51
C ARG A 262 -15.84 -10.34 -13.72
N LEU A 263 -15.14 -10.17 -12.59
CA LEU A 263 -14.82 -11.28 -11.67
C LEU A 263 -16.10 -11.91 -11.12
N ARG A 264 -17.02 -11.10 -10.55
CA ARG A 264 -18.27 -11.61 -9.99
C ARG A 264 -19.16 -12.27 -11.05
N GLU A 265 -19.19 -11.78 -12.26
CA GLU A 265 -19.87 -12.44 -13.39
C GLU A 265 -19.22 -13.78 -13.75
N ALA A 266 -17.89 -13.89 -13.73
CA ALA A 266 -17.18 -15.13 -14.00
C ALA A 266 -17.45 -16.16 -12.89
N GLU A 267 -17.43 -15.75 -11.61
CA GLU A 267 -17.80 -16.57 -10.46
C GLU A 267 -19.26 -17.07 -10.56
N LEU A 268 -20.19 -16.20 -10.96
CA LEU A 268 -21.59 -16.57 -11.15
C LEU A 268 -21.75 -17.61 -12.26
N ARG A 269 -21.05 -17.42 -13.41
CA ARG A 269 -21.05 -18.42 -14.49
C ARG A 269 -20.48 -19.77 -14.00
N LEU A 270 -19.40 -19.74 -13.22
CA LEU A 270 -18.81 -20.93 -12.64
C LEU A 270 -19.80 -21.62 -11.65
N ALA A 271 -20.41 -20.86 -10.75
CA ALA A 271 -21.40 -21.39 -9.79
C ALA A 271 -22.58 -22.07 -10.50
N ARG A 272 -23.07 -21.49 -11.60
CA ARG A 272 -24.15 -22.07 -12.40
C ARG A 272 -23.75 -23.39 -13.06
N VAL A 273 -22.53 -23.51 -13.56
CA VAL A 273 -22.09 -24.75 -14.22
C VAL A 273 -21.73 -25.84 -13.21
N GLN A 274 -21.36 -25.50 -11.99
CA GLN A 274 -21.10 -26.45 -10.91
C GLN A 274 -22.35 -27.28 -10.55
N ALA A 275 -23.55 -26.76 -10.81
CA ALA A 275 -24.79 -27.52 -10.69
C ALA A 275 -24.87 -28.74 -11.63
N ARG A 276 -24.07 -28.79 -12.70
CA ARG A 276 -24.03 -29.93 -13.61
C ARG A 276 -23.22 -31.06 -12.99
N PRO A 277 -23.68 -32.32 -13.03
CA PRO A 277 -22.91 -33.43 -12.49
C PRO A 277 -21.66 -33.69 -13.32
N ASN A 278 -20.65 -34.28 -12.69
CA ASN A 278 -19.51 -34.86 -13.37
C ASN A 278 -19.81 -36.32 -13.71
N LEU A 279 -19.14 -36.87 -14.70
CA LEU A 279 -19.23 -38.26 -15.07
C LEU A 279 -17.90 -38.93 -14.73
N THR A 280 -17.94 -40.03 -13.97
CA THR A 280 -16.76 -40.83 -13.65
C THR A 280 -16.81 -42.13 -14.46
N PHE A 281 -15.77 -42.38 -15.23
CA PHE A 281 -15.57 -43.66 -15.91
C PHE A 281 -14.53 -44.47 -15.15
N SER A 282 -14.75 -45.79 -15.07
CA SER A 282 -13.80 -46.72 -14.50
C SER A 282 -13.58 -47.91 -15.42
N VAL A 283 -12.35 -48.41 -15.45
CA VAL A 283 -11.99 -49.68 -16.11
C VAL A 283 -11.04 -50.43 -15.20
N GLY A 284 -11.20 -51.71 -15.11
CA GLY A 284 -10.42 -52.53 -14.19
C GLY A 284 -10.35 -54.01 -14.62
N VAL A 285 -9.55 -54.73 -13.84
CA VAL A 285 -9.44 -56.22 -13.94
C VAL A 285 -9.82 -56.76 -12.60
N ARG A 286 -10.76 -57.74 -12.62
CA ARG A 286 -11.21 -58.48 -11.45
C ARG A 286 -10.64 -59.91 -11.54
N ARG A 287 -9.98 -60.37 -10.49
CA ARG A 287 -9.54 -61.73 -10.28
C ARG A 287 -10.50 -62.40 -9.32
N PHE A 288 -10.88 -63.65 -9.69
CA PHE A 288 -11.70 -64.57 -8.88
C PHE A 288 -10.78 -65.67 -8.32
N GLU A 289 -10.64 -65.72 -6.98
CA GLU A 289 -9.77 -66.69 -6.35
C GLU A 289 -10.36 -68.11 -6.48
N GLN A 290 -11.68 -68.23 -6.49
CA GLN A 290 -12.38 -69.51 -6.55
C GLN A 290 -12.15 -70.27 -7.85
N SER A 291 -12.06 -69.63 -8.99
CA SER A 291 -11.88 -70.24 -10.32
C SER A 291 -10.51 -69.98 -10.96
N ASP A 292 -9.66 -69.16 -10.32
CA ASP A 292 -8.40 -68.64 -10.84
C ASP A 292 -8.54 -67.86 -12.18
N ASP A 293 -9.75 -67.34 -12.44
CA ASP A 293 -10.11 -66.59 -13.64
C ASP A 293 -9.91 -65.06 -13.44
N ALA A 294 -9.81 -64.37 -14.56
CA ALA A 294 -9.82 -62.91 -14.56
C ALA A 294 -10.83 -62.37 -15.58
N ALA A 295 -11.49 -61.26 -15.23
CA ALA A 295 -12.48 -60.57 -16.07
C ALA A 295 -12.18 -59.08 -16.16
N LEU A 296 -12.53 -58.45 -17.28
CA LEU A 296 -12.57 -57.00 -17.40
C LEU A 296 -13.82 -56.44 -16.78
N VAL A 297 -13.65 -55.37 -16.03
CA VAL A 297 -14.75 -54.61 -15.41
C VAL A 297 -14.73 -53.19 -15.96
N ALA A 298 -15.89 -52.72 -16.41
CA ALA A 298 -16.04 -51.30 -16.81
C ALA A 298 -17.30 -50.75 -16.12
N GLY A 299 -17.20 -49.52 -15.69
CA GLY A 299 -18.30 -48.82 -15.02
C GLY A 299 -18.33 -47.35 -15.34
N PHE A 300 -19.48 -46.77 -15.13
CA PHE A 300 -19.63 -45.31 -15.07
C PHE A 300 -20.54 -44.92 -13.90
N SER A 301 -20.29 -43.76 -13.32
CA SER A 301 -21.16 -43.21 -12.28
C SER A 301 -21.37 -41.70 -12.52
N MET A 302 -22.57 -41.25 -12.19
CA MET A 302 -22.96 -39.86 -12.29
C MET A 302 -23.89 -39.50 -11.12
N PRO A 303 -23.54 -38.53 -10.27
CA PRO A 303 -24.45 -38.10 -9.22
C PRO A 303 -25.67 -37.39 -9.84
N LEU A 304 -26.85 -37.68 -9.31
CA LEU A 304 -28.11 -37.06 -9.75
C LEU A 304 -28.41 -35.85 -8.85
N PRO A 305 -28.42 -34.60 -9.38
CA PRO A 305 -28.62 -33.37 -8.60
C PRO A 305 -30.13 -33.18 -8.27
N ILE A 306 -30.69 -34.04 -7.41
CA ILE A 306 -32.10 -34.00 -7.04
C ILE A 306 -32.33 -32.91 -5.99
N HIS A 307 -31.52 -32.88 -4.94
CA HIS A 307 -31.63 -31.95 -3.81
C HIS A 307 -30.67 -30.78 -3.92
N ASP A 308 -29.39 -31.05 -4.17
CA ASP A 308 -28.35 -30.04 -4.34
C ASP A 308 -28.17 -29.74 -5.84
N LYS A 309 -28.63 -28.54 -6.24
CA LYS A 309 -28.48 -27.96 -7.57
C LYS A 309 -27.55 -26.75 -7.51
N ASN A 310 -26.70 -26.64 -6.48
CA ASN A 310 -25.81 -25.51 -6.21
C ASN A 310 -26.58 -24.17 -6.06
N GLN A 311 -27.86 -24.25 -5.68
CA GLN A 311 -28.72 -23.05 -5.63
C GLN A 311 -28.25 -22.01 -4.62
N GLY A 312 -27.65 -22.44 -3.51
CA GLY A 312 -27.08 -21.56 -2.49
C GLY A 312 -25.90 -20.75 -3.03
N SER A 313 -24.92 -21.42 -3.66
CA SER A 313 -23.73 -20.76 -4.25
C SER A 313 -24.11 -19.85 -5.41
N ILE A 314 -25.09 -20.24 -6.24
CA ILE A 314 -25.60 -19.40 -7.33
C ILE A 314 -26.23 -18.12 -6.76
N ARG A 315 -27.06 -18.26 -5.71
CA ARG A 315 -27.67 -17.09 -5.06
C ARG A 315 -26.62 -16.20 -4.41
N GLN A 316 -25.62 -16.78 -3.74
CA GLN A 316 -24.50 -16.04 -3.14
C GLN A 316 -23.73 -15.25 -4.19
N ALA A 317 -23.35 -15.88 -5.31
CA ALA A 317 -22.63 -15.22 -6.39
C ALA A 317 -23.44 -14.08 -7.02
N GLN A 318 -24.78 -14.27 -7.18
CA GLN A 318 -25.66 -13.21 -7.68
C GLN A 318 -25.70 -12.02 -6.71
N VAL A 319 -25.87 -12.26 -5.41
CA VAL A 319 -25.92 -11.18 -4.40
C VAL A 319 -24.58 -10.44 -4.32
N ARG A 320 -23.43 -11.14 -4.48
CA ARG A 320 -22.11 -10.50 -4.53
C ARG A 320 -21.96 -9.60 -5.75
N LEU A 321 -22.47 -10.01 -6.90
CA LEU A 321 -22.51 -9.17 -8.09
C LEU A 321 -23.35 -7.91 -7.86
N ASP A 322 -24.56 -8.05 -7.31
CA ASP A 322 -25.44 -6.93 -6.99
C ASP A 322 -24.80 -5.99 -5.92
N GLN A 323 -24.05 -6.57 -4.97
CA GLN A 323 -23.30 -5.82 -3.94
C GLN A 323 -22.23 -4.91 -4.56
N THR A 324 -21.56 -5.35 -5.64
CA THR A 324 -20.50 -4.56 -6.30
C THR A 324 -21.05 -3.22 -6.82
N ASP A 325 -22.26 -3.20 -7.38
CA ASP A 325 -22.90 -1.96 -7.83
C ASP A 325 -23.24 -1.03 -6.65
N ALA A 326 -23.72 -1.56 -5.55
CA ALA A 326 -24.00 -0.78 -4.34
C ALA A 326 -22.71 -0.17 -3.75
N LEU A 327 -21.61 -0.94 -3.69
CA LEU A 327 -20.31 -0.48 -3.23
C LEU A 327 -19.73 0.60 -4.14
N ARG A 328 -19.86 0.45 -5.47
CA ARG A 328 -19.45 1.46 -6.45
C ARG A 328 -20.16 2.78 -6.24
N ASN A 329 -21.49 2.75 -6.05
CA ASN A 329 -22.27 3.96 -5.80
C ASN A 329 -21.88 4.63 -4.48
N ALA A 330 -21.68 3.85 -3.40
CA ALA A 330 -21.21 4.35 -2.12
C ALA A 330 -19.81 4.98 -2.22
N ALA A 331 -18.89 4.33 -2.95
CA ALA A 331 -17.56 4.87 -3.21
C ALA A 331 -17.60 6.19 -3.98
N ARG A 332 -18.46 6.31 -5.01
CA ARG A 332 -18.63 7.55 -5.78
C ARG A 332 -19.07 8.71 -4.90
N VAL A 333 -20.07 8.50 -4.05
CA VAL A 333 -20.57 9.54 -3.15
C VAL A 333 -19.49 10.01 -2.19
N ARG A 334 -18.76 9.05 -1.55
CA ARG A 334 -17.70 9.38 -0.61
C ARG A 334 -16.54 10.11 -1.29
N ALA A 335 -16.05 9.59 -2.41
CA ALA A 335 -14.90 10.16 -3.12
C ALA A 335 -15.20 11.59 -3.62
N ARG A 336 -16.43 11.85 -4.09
CA ARG A 336 -16.84 13.21 -4.46
C ARG A 336 -16.83 14.17 -3.26
N ALA A 337 -17.35 13.72 -2.12
CA ALA A 337 -17.36 14.53 -0.90
C ALA A 337 -15.93 14.78 -0.39
N SER A 338 -15.07 13.75 -0.36
CA SER A 338 -13.67 13.89 0.04
C SER A 338 -12.90 14.82 -0.90
N LEU A 339 -13.07 14.66 -2.23
CA LEU A 339 -12.39 15.53 -3.19
C LEU A 339 -12.83 17.00 -3.04
N LEU A 340 -14.11 17.25 -2.77
CA LEU A 340 -14.59 18.62 -2.53
C LEU A 340 -13.97 19.21 -1.27
N ALA A 341 -13.90 18.45 -0.18
CA ALA A 341 -13.30 18.90 1.07
C ALA A 341 -11.82 19.23 0.88
N LEU A 342 -11.05 18.33 0.26
CA LEU A 342 -9.64 18.55 -0.03
C LEU A 342 -9.42 19.74 -0.97
N TYR A 343 -10.26 19.92 -1.98
CA TYR A 343 -10.15 21.06 -2.89
C TYR A 343 -10.38 22.40 -2.19
N GLN A 344 -11.33 22.46 -1.25
CA GLN A 344 -11.58 23.66 -0.44
C GLN A 344 -10.43 23.92 0.54
N GLU A 345 -9.93 22.89 1.23
CA GLU A 345 -8.80 22.97 2.14
C GLU A 345 -7.56 23.50 1.43
N MET A 346 -7.22 22.91 0.28
CA MET A 346 -6.10 23.33 -0.56
C MET A 346 -6.18 24.82 -0.95
N ASN A 347 -7.38 25.30 -1.36
CA ASN A 347 -7.55 26.72 -1.69
C ASN A 347 -7.41 27.61 -0.44
N THR A 348 -7.93 27.18 0.70
CA THR A 348 -7.81 27.89 1.98
C THR A 348 -6.34 28.00 2.40
N ASP A 349 -5.57 26.91 2.29
CA ASP A 349 -4.15 26.93 2.64
C ASP A 349 -3.33 27.82 1.68
N ARG A 350 -3.64 27.81 0.38
CA ARG A 350 -3.02 28.72 -0.56
C ARG A 350 -3.29 30.17 -0.22
N ASP A 351 -4.56 30.54 0.00
CA ASP A 351 -4.95 31.90 0.35
C ASP A 351 -4.31 32.34 1.69
N ARG A 352 -4.20 31.39 2.64
CA ARG A 352 -3.51 31.60 3.91
C ARG A 352 -2.02 31.88 3.73
N VAL A 353 -1.32 31.10 2.88
CA VAL A 353 0.09 31.36 2.57
C VAL A 353 0.25 32.72 1.91
N ASP A 354 -0.60 33.04 0.94
CA ASP A 354 -0.55 34.32 0.22
C ASP A 354 -0.77 35.50 1.18
N SER A 355 -1.78 35.46 2.05
CA SER A 355 -2.04 36.51 3.03
C SER A 355 -0.92 36.62 4.07
N LEU A 356 -0.41 35.50 4.57
CA LEU A 356 0.70 35.53 5.54
C LEU A 356 1.97 36.12 4.94
N ARG A 357 2.38 35.71 3.73
CA ARG A 357 3.63 36.14 3.14
C ARG A 357 3.59 37.54 2.52
N ASN A 358 2.48 37.89 1.87
CA ASN A 358 2.40 39.12 1.08
C ASN A 358 1.78 40.28 1.86
N GLU A 359 1.05 40.01 2.97
CA GLU A 359 0.40 41.06 3.76
C GLU A 359 0.90 41.09 5.21
N ALA A 360 0.68 40.00 5.99
CA ALA A 360 0.92 40.00 7.41
C ALA A 360 2.42 40.11 7.79
N MET A 361 3.27 39.25 7.19
CA MET A 361 4.71 39.25 7.50
C MET A 361 5.43 40.57 7.16
N PRO A 362 5.18 41.22 6.03
CA PRO A 362 5.78 42.53 5.75
C PRO A 362 5.37 43.62 6.76
N GLN A 363 4.08 43.60 7.21
CA GLN A 363 3.63 44.53 8.22
C GLN A 363 4.22 44.25 9.60
N ALA A 364 4.32 42.98 9.99
CA ALA A 364 4.98 42.61 11.24
C ALA A 364 6.48 42.94 11.24
N GLN A 365 7.16 42.77 10.11
CA GLN A 365 8.56 43.19 9.97
C GLN A 365 8.71 44.70 10.13
N LEU A 366 7.86 45.49 9.48
CA LEU A 366 7.85 46.96 9.61
C LEU A 366 7.57 47.40 11.07
N ALA A 367 6.59 46.74 11.72
CA ALA A 367 6.26 46.97 13.12
C ALA A 367 7.47 46.67 14.03
N LEU A 368 8.16 45.55 13.79
CA LEU A 368 9.36 45.16 14.54
C LEU A 368 10.49 46.24 14.39
N ASP A 369 10.73 46.68 13.19
CA ASP A 369 11.81 47.69 12.92
C ASP A 369 11.46 49.03 13.60
N GLN A 370 10.22 49.48 13.51
CA GLN A 370 9.73 50.69 14.19
C GLN A 370 9.81 50.60 15.70
N THR A 371 9.32 49.46 16.27
CA THR A 371 9.33 49.21 17.72
C THR A 371 10.76 49.13 18.26
N ARG A 372 11.66 48.47 17.53
CA ARG A 372 13.09 48.37 17.88
C ARG A 372 13.73 49.77 17.91
N SER A 373 13.53 50.57 16.85
CA SER A 373 14.01 51.94 16.78
C SER A 373 13.42 52.83 17.89
N GLY A 374 12.16 52.61 18.25
CA GLY A 374 11.50 53.32 19.36
C GLY A 374 12.03 52.87 20.74
N TYR A 375 12.29 51.61 20.94
CA TYR A 375 12.92 51.08 22.15
C TYR A 375 14.32 51.66 22.36
N ASP A 376 15.14 51.72 21.29
CA ASP A 376 16.47 52.29 21.35
C ASP A 376 16.44 53.76 21.77
N ARG A 377 15.37 54.52 21.43
CA ARG A 377 15.15 55.89 21.81
C ARG A 377 14.38 56.07 23.13
N GLY A 378 14.03 54.96 23.82
CA GLY A 378 13.30 55.01 25.08
C GLY A 378 11.81 55.33 24.95
N ARG A 379 11.21 55.19 23.74
CA ARG A 379 9.80 55.47 23.46
C ARG A 379 8.91 54.27 23.64
N PHE A 380 9.42 53.05 23.47
CA PHE A 380 8.77 51.80 23.63
C PHE A 380 9.41 50.98 24.76
N SER A 381 8.64 50.13 25.42
CA SER A 381 9.14 49.22 26.43
C SER A 381 9.77 47.97 25.84
N PHE A 382 10.59 47.27 26.62
CA PHE A 382 11.13 45.97 26.27
C PHE A 382 10.02 44.95 25.97
N LEU A 383 8.89 45.01 26.72
CA LEU A 383 7.79 44.11 26.52
C LEU A 383 7.13 44.28 25.15
N GLU A 384 6.92 45.53 24.71
CA GLU A 384 6.38 45.80 23.36
C GLU A 384 7.32 45.25 22.27
N LEU A 385 8.66 45.43 22.42
CA LEU A 385 9.63 44.87 21.47
C LEU A 385 9.52 43.34 21.37
N ILE A 386 9.49 42.64 22.52
CA ILE A 386 9.40 41.17 22.51
C ILE A 386 8.06 40.68 21.94
N THR A 387 6.95 41.33 22.25
CA THR A 387 5.64 40.97 21.73
C THR A 387 5.60 41.02 20.21
N VAL A 388 6.08 42.10 19.59
CA VAL A 388 6.10 42.22 18.11
C VAL A 388 7.07 41.23 17.48
N GLN A 389 8.21 40.95 18.17
CA GLN A 389 9.14 39.92 17.72
C GLN A 389 8.52 38.51 17.73
N GLU A 390 7.82 38.15 18.80
CA GLU A 390 7.11 36.86 18.92
C GLU A 390 5.98 36.76 17.87
N GLU A 391 5.26 37.84 17.59
CA GLU A 391 4.24 37.89 16.54
C GLU A 391 4.81 37.59 15.16
N LEU A 392 5.91 38.23 14.76
CA LEU A 392 6.57 37.97 13.49
C LEU A 392 7.03 36.49 13.40
N LEU A 393 7.63 35.96 14.46
CA LEU A 393 8.06 34.57 14.49
C LEU A 393 6.86 33.59 14.36
N THR A 394 5.73 33.91 14.99
CA THR A 394 4.50 33.12 14.89
C THR A 394 3.94 33.13 13.46
N LEU A 395 3.91 34.29 12.79
CA LEU A 395 3.47 34.40 11.39
C LEU A 395 4.36 33.61 10.43
N GLN A 396 5.68 33.63 10.64
CA GLN A 396 6.63 32.89 9.83
C GLN A 396 6.47 31.37 10.00
N ALA A 397 6.28 30.89 11.23
CA ALA A 397 5.98 29.47 11.50
C ALA A 397 4.66 29.05 10.85
N ALA A 398 3.60 29.87 10.98
CA ALA A 398 2.30 29.61 10.38
C ALA A 398 2.37 29.56 8.83
N ALA A 399 3.23 30.34 8.21
CA ALA A 399 3.42 30.30 6.75
C ALA A 399 4.09 28.98 6.30
N ILE A 400 5.08 28.48 7.05
CA ILE A 400 5.72 27.17 6.77
C ILE A 400 4.67 26.04 6.90
N ASP A 401 3.85 26.08 7.97
CA ASP A 401 2.85 25.06 8.21
C ASP A 401 1.76 25.06 7.13
N ALA A 402 1.23 26.22 6.77
CA ALA A 402 0.22 26.34 5.71
C ALA A 402 0.75 25.90 4.34
N ALA A 403 2.01 26.20 4.00
CA ALA A 403 2.61 25.72 2.77
C ALA A 403 2.82 24.21 2.76
N ALA A 404 3.21 23.62 3.89
CA ALA A 404 3.32 22.17 4.02
C ALA A 404 1.95 21.49 3.90
N ASP A 405 0.91 22.03 4.55
CA ASP A 405 -0.46 21.52 4.49
C ASP A 405 -1.00 21.58 3.06
N TYR A 406 -0.80 22.70 2.33
CA TYR A 406 -1.15 22.80 0.92
C TYR A 406 -0.58 21.64 0.09
N HIS A 407 0.72 21.36 0.22
CA HIS A 407 1.37 20.30 -0.55
C HIS A 407 0.91 18.89 -0.14
N ARG A 408 0.59 18.66 1.14
CA ARG A 408 0.02 17.37 1.60
C ARG A 408 -1.37 17.15 0.98
N VAL A 409 -2.23 18.17 1.06
CA VAL A 409 -3.58 18.11 0.48
C VAL A 409 -3.50 17.95 -1.04
N LEU A 410 -2.59 18.64 -1.71
CA LEU A 410 -2.35 18.47 -3.14
C LEU A 410 -1.94 17.02 -3.47
N SER A 411 -1.03 16.43 -2.70
CA SER A 411 -0.62 15.02 -2.88
C SER A 411 -1.80 14.05 -2.75
N GLU A 412 -2.72 14.31 -1.82
CA GLU A 412 -3.93 13.49 -1.64
C GLU A 412 -4.91 13.65 -2.81
N ILE A 413 -5.10 14.87 -3.32
CA ILE A 413 -5.90 15.14 -4.53
C ILE A 413 -5.30 14.39 -5.73
N GLU A 414 -3.99 14.46 -5.93
CA GLU A 414 -3.27 13.79 -7.01
C GLU A 414 -3.39 12.27 -6.90
N ARG A 415 -3.31 11.72 -5.69
CA ARG A 415 -3.54 10.30 -5.41
C ARG A 415 -4.94 9.87 -5.80
N LEU A 416 -5.98 10.59 -5.38
CA LEU A 416 -7.38 10.28 -5.66
C LEU A 416 -7.71 10.38 -7.16
N THR A 417 -7.10 11.35 -7.85
CA THR A 417 -7.39 11.64 -9.26
C THR A 417 -6.41 10.98 -10.22
N SER A 418 -5.40 10.23 -9.70
CA SER A 418 -4.32 9.66 -10.49
C SER A 418 -3.62 10.71 -11.37
N ALA A 419 -3.64 11.97 -10.95
CA ALA A 419 -2.84 13.00 -11.58
C ALA A 419 -1.38 12.64 -11.38
N ALA A 420 -0.56 12.79 -12.41
CA ALA A 420 0.84 12.40 -12.32
C ALA A 420 1.55 13.18 -11.21
N LEU A 421 1.83 12.48 -10.09
CA LEU A 421 2.71 12.94 -9.00
C LEU A 421 4.15 13.25 -9.50
N THR A 422 4.40 13.08 -10.79
CA THR A 422 5.72 13.12 -11.41
C THR A 422 5.73 13.84 -12.75
N ARG A 423 5.45 15.13 -12.77
CA ARG A 423 6.16 15.96 -13.75
C ARG A 423 7.14 16.84 -12.97
N PRO A 424 8.44 16.50 -12.95
CA PRO A 424 9.43 17.51 -12.64
C PRO A 424 9.17 18.68 -13.58
N ALA A 425 9.21 19.90 -13.05
CA ALA A 425 9.27 21.08 -13.88
C ALA A 425 10.35 20.82 -14.95
N SER A 426 9.95 20.92 -16.23
CA SER A 426 10.93 20.97 -17.32
C SER A 426 11.90 22.11 -17.02
N PRO A 427 13.20 21.91 -17.25
CA PRO A 427 14.23 22.90 -16.95
C PRO A 427 13.99 24.21 -17.71
#